data_1072f4625be3552e192858f397b243f9
#
_entry.id   1072f4625be3552e192858f397b243f9
#
_cell.length_a   1.000
_cell.length_b   1.000
_cell.length_c   1.000
_cell.angle_alpha   90.00
_cell.angle_beta   90.00
_cell.angle_gamma   90.00
#
_symmetry.space_group_name_H-M   'P 1'
#
loop_
_entity.id
_entity.type
_entity.pdbx_description
1 polymer ?
#
loop_
_entity_poly.entity_id
_entity_poly.type
_entity_poly.pdbx_seq_one_letter_code
_entity_poly.pdbx_strand_id
1 'polypeptide(L)'
;MANNIQRIPIPNLKVGDLIMYRNKPQRIMQSDIPFEGSREVFLSISGITVLTGPPIEVIEQTSDDFNICDHVVIHPIPNHEKQVYTRPYHAEYNSISDGNTIFQIQNVVRDPYRGTSVQVDGGWFLTYHIEKIVDYDII
;
A
#
# COMPACT_ATOMS: atom_id res chain seq x y z
N MET A 1 -11.69 21.17 7.08
CA MET A 1 -11.33 20.35 5.93
C MET A 1 -12.09 19.04 5.93
N ALA A 2 -12.65 18.71 4.81
CA ALA A 2 -13.38 17.47 4.71
C ALA A 2 -12.45 16.30 4.90
N ASN A 3 -12.78 15.44 5.82
CA ASN A 3 -12.10 14.16 5.96
C ASN A 3 -12.66 13.21 4.92
N ASN A 4 -11.80 12.68 4.09
CA ASN A 4 -12.21 11.71 3.09
C ASN A 4 -12.36 10.30 3.68
N ILE A 5 -12.78 10.25 4.95
CA ILE A 5 -13.01 8.99 5.62
C ILE A 5 -14.25 8.33 5.03
N GLN A 6 -14.10 7.13 4.54
CA GLN A 6 -15.16 6.33 3.98
C GLN A 6 -15.31 5.05 4.77
N ARG A 7 -16.51 4.49 4.75
CA ARG A 7 -16.76 3.18 5.35
C ARG A 7 -16.90 2.17 4.23
N ILE A 8 -15.98 1.22 4.21
CA ILE A 8 -15.88 0.23 3.14
C ILE A 8 -16.25 -1.14 3.71
N PRO A 9 -17.14 -1.88 3.05
CA PRO A 9 -17.43 -3.26 3.45
C PRO A 9 -16.15 -4.10 3.46
N ILE A 10 -16.03 -4.97 4.45
CA ILE A 10 -14.83 -5.78 4.65
C ILE A 10 -14.38 -6.52 3.39
N PRO A 11 -15.29 -7.16 2.62
CA PRO A 11 -14.84 -7.83 1.39
C PRO A 11 -14.25 -6.92 0.32
N ASN A 12 -14.50 -5.62 0.41
CA ASN A 12 -14.02 -4.65 -0.58
C ASN A 12 -12.73 -3.93 -0.15
N LEU A 13 -12.19 -4.26 1.02
CA LEU A 13 -10.92 -3.69 1.46
C LEU A 13 -9.79 -4.23 0.59
N LYS A 14 -8.78 -3.39 0.35
CA LYS A 14 -7.62 -3.76 -0.46
C LYS A 14 -6.35 -3.71 0.37
N VAL A 15 -5.41 -4.57 0.04
CA VAL A 15 -4.06 -4.45 0.60
C VAL A 15 -3.49 -3.09 0.21
N GLY A 16 -2.93 -2.40 1.20
CA GLY A 16 -2.44 -1.03 1.03
C GLY A 16 -3.38 0.03 1.58
N ASP A 17 -4.64 -0.31 1.85
CA ASP A 17 -5.57 0.64 2.47
C ASP A 17 -5.12 0.98 3.89
N LEU A 18 -5.25 2.25 4.24
CA LEU A 18 -5.02 2.72 5.61
C LEU A 18 -6.37 2.80 6.31
N ILE A 19 -6.57 1.94 7.29
CA ILE A 19 -7.84 1.84 8.00
C ILE A 19 -7.71 2.30 9.45
N MET A 20 -8.83 2.65 10.06
CA MET A 20 -8.88 2.94 11.48
C MET A 20 -9.28 1.66 12.21
N TYR A 21 -8.38 1.12 13.01
CA TYR A 21 -8.63 -0.08 13.79
C TYR A 21 -8.13 0.12 15.22
N ARG A 22 -9.05 -0.09 16.18
CA ARG A 22 -8.78 0.15 17.61
C ARG A 22 -8.20 1.54 17.87
N ASN A 23 -8.80 2.54 17.24
CA ASN A 23 -8.44 3.96 17.37
C ASN A 23 -7.02 4.29 16.85
N LYS A 24 -6.47 3.45 15.98
CA LYS A 24 -5.15 3.68 15.38
C LYS A 24 -5.22 3.51 13.89
N PRO A 25 -4.65 4.45 13.11
CA PRO A 25 -4.49 4.23 11.67
C PRO A 25 -3.51 3.07 11.44
N GLN A 26 -3.94 2.08 10.69
CA GLN A 26 -3.12 0.91 10.39
C GLN A 26 -3.25 0.54 8.92
N ARG A 27 -2.15 0.14 8.32
CA ARG A 27 -2.11 -0.27 6.92
C ARG A 27 -2.37 -1.76 6.81
N ILE A 28 -3.20 -2.15 5.84
CA ILE A 28 -3.40 -3.56 5.50
C ILE A 28 -2.20 -3.98 4.66
N MET A 29 -1.38 -4.87 5.19
CA MET A 29 -0.14 -5.29 4.55
C MET A 29 -0.29 -6.58 3.77
N GLN A 30 -1.17 -7.48 4.21
CA GLN A 30 -1.56 -8.71 3.54
C GLN A 30 -3.00 -9.02 3.89
N SER A 31 -3.64 -9.82 3.05
CA SER A 31 -5.03 -10.20 3.29
C SER A 31 -5.34 -11.52 2.63
N ASP A 32 -6.11 -12.35 3.32
CA ASP A 32 -6.70 -13.53 2.71
C ASP A 32 -7.88 -13.14 1.82
N ILE A 33 -8.25 -14.04 0.93
CA ILE A 33 -9.44 -13.86 0.10
C ILE A 33 -10.64 -13.81 1.02
N PRO A 34 -11.49 -12.79 0.91
CA PRO A 34 -12.63 -12.64 1.80
C PRO A 34 -13.67 -13.75 1.60
N PHE A 35 -14.29 -14.16 2.69
CA PHE A 35 -15.43 -15.08 2.67
C PHE A 35 -16.40 -14.74 3.80
N GLU A 36 -17.66 -14.92 3.54
CA GLU A 36 -18.79 -14.75 4.48
C GLU A 36 -18.60 -13.74 5.61
N GLY A 37 -18.45 -12.47 5.25
CA GLY A 37 -18.47 -11.37 6.22
C GLY A 37 -17.21 -11.22 7.06
N SER A 38 -16.20 -12.04 6.84
CA SER A 38 -14.95 -11.91 7.57
C SER A 38 -13.75 -11.96 6.63
N ARG A 39 -12.61 -11.45 7.12
CA ARG A 39 -11.39 -11.39 6.35
C ARG A 39 -10.21 -11.35 7.32
N GLU A 40 -9.26 -12.24 7.12
CA GLU A 40 -8.02 -12.18 7.88
C GLU A 40 -7.05 -11.22 7.19
N VAL A 41 -6.49 -10.30 7.96
CA VAL A 41 -5.56 -9.31 7.44
C VAL A 41 -4.34 -9.24 8.34
N PHE A 42 -3.23 -8.77 7.78
CA PHE A 42 -2.04 -8.40 8.55
C PHE A 42 -1.99 -6.88 8.60
N LEU A 43 -2.17 -6.33 9.81
CA LEU A 43 -2.14 -4.88 10.02
C LEU A 43 -0.77 -4.45 10.49
N SER A 44 -0.38 -3.24 10.09
CA SER A 44 0.97 -2.72 10.32
C SER A 44 1.35 -2.58 11.79
N ILE A 45 0.38 -2.46 12.68
CA ILE A 45 0.64 -2.34 14.13
C ILE A 45 0.12 -3.57 14.88
N SER A 46 -1.12 -3.97 14.62
CA SER A 46 -1.77 -5.04 15.38
C SER A 46 -1.37 -6.44 14.94
N GLY A 47 -0.76 -6.60 13.77
CA GLY A 47 -0.41 -7.89 13.24
C GLY A 47 -1.62 -8.63 12.66
N ILE A 48 -1.63 -9.96 12.74
CA ILE A 48 -2.71 -10.77 12.18
C ILE A 48 -4.00 -10.49 12.94
N THR A 49 -5.04 -10.12 12.19
CA THR A 49 -6.32 -9.70 12.75
C THR A 49 -7.44 -10.20 11.85
N VAL A 50 -8.52 -10.65 12.46
CA VAL A 50 -9.73 -11.03 11.73
C VAL A 50 -10.71 -9.87 11.79
N LEU A 51 -11.06 -9.33 10.63
CA LEU A 51 -12.05 -8.26 10.53
C LEU A 51 -13.41 -8.88 10.25
N THR A 52 -14.39 -8.50 11.09
CA THR A 52 -15.79 -8.94 10.95
C THR A 52 -16.70 -7.77 11.27
N GLY A 53 -17.96 -7.88 10.89
CA GLY A 53 -18.99 -6.93 11.27
C GLY A 53 -19.22 -5.83 10.23
N PRO A 54 -19.58 -4.63 10.69
CA PRO A 54 -19.97 -3.55 9.78
C PRO A 54 -18.80 -3.02 8.96
N PRO A 55 -19.08 -2.19 7.95
CA PRO A 55 -18.02 -1.57 7.15
C PRO A 55 -16.96 -0.88 7.99
N ILE A 56 -15.73 -0.95 7.53
CA ILE A 56 -14.56 -0.42 8.22
C ILE A 56 -14.29 1.01 7.74
N GLU A 57 -13.88 1.86 8.65
CA GLU A 57 -13.49 3.22 8.33
C GLU A 57 -12.13 3.22 7.66
N VAL A 58 -12.09 3.70 6.41
CA VAL A 58 -10.86 3.76 5.60
C VAL A 58 -10.43 5.21 5.49
N ILE A 59 -9.21 5.50 5.96
CA ILE A 59 -8.66 6.85 5.95
C ILE A 59 -8.07 7.17 4.59
N GLU A 60 -7.40 6.20 3.99
CA GLU A 60 -6.70 6.38 2.72
C GLU A 60 -6.82 5.10 1.91
N GLN A 61 -7.40 5.20 0.72
CA GLN A 61 -7.51 4.07 -0.19
C GLN A 61 -6.27 3.98 -1.05
N THR A 62 -5.77 2.76 -1.21
CA THR A 62 -4.66 2.53 -2.13
C THR A 62 -5.15 2.53 -3.57
N SER A 63 -4.24 2.91 -4.47
CA SER A 63 -4.48 2.78 -5.91
C SER A 63 -3.62 1.66 -6.46
N ASP A 64 -4.13 0.90 -7.40
CA ASP A 64 -3.36 -0.08 -8.15
C ASP A 64 -3.24 0.31 -9.63
N ASP A 65 -3.52 1.58 -9.94
CA ASP A 65 -3.45 2.13 -11.29
C ASP A 65 -2.01 2.50 -11.66
N PHE A 66 -1.14 1.51 -11.66
CA PHE A 66 0.25 1.67 -12.07
C PHE A 66 0.55 0.75 -13.25
N ASN A 67 1.29 1.27 -14.21
CA ASN A 67 1.64 0.54 -15.42
C ASN A 67 3.14 0.62 -15.68
N ILE A 68 3.65 -0.33 -16.46
CA ILE A 68 5.04 -0.30 -16.92
C ILE A 68 5.26 1.02 -17.67
N CYS A 69 6.41 1.64 -17.43
CA CYS A 69 6.83 2.93 -17.98
C CYS A 69 6.22 4.17 -17.34
N ASP A 70 5.30 4.02 -16.37
CA ASP A 70 4.85 5.16 -15.60
C ASP A 70 6.00 5.79 -14.82
N HIS A 71 5.98 7.10 -14.68
CA HIS A 71 6.96 7.82 -13.88
C HIS A 71 6.41 8.01 -12.47
N VAL A 72 7.24 7.72 -11.49
CA VAL A 72 6.84 7.73 -10.07
C VAL A 72 7.93 8.27 -9.18
N VAL A 73 7.54 8.72 -7.99
CA VAL A 73 8.45 8.97 -6.88
C VAL A 73 8.08 8.01 -5.76
N ILE A 74 9.06 7.64 -4.95
CA ILE A 74 8.87 6.77 -3.80
C ILE A 74 9.04 7.59 -2.54
N HIS A 75 7.99 7.65 -1.73
CA HIS A 75 8.04 8.38 -0.46
C HIS A 75 8.67 7.53 0.64
N PRO A 76 9.27 8.17 1.65
CA PRO A 76 9.86 7.42 2.76
C PRO A 76 8.85 6.47 3.41
N ILE A 77 9.32 5.27 3.74
CA ILE A 77 8.47 4.22 4.30
C ILE A 77 8.61 4.25 5.82
N PRO A 78 7.49 4.38 6.57
CA PRO A 78 7.55 4.35 8.03
C PRO A 78 8.16 3.05 8.56
N ASN A 79 8.89 3.14 9.66
CA ASN A 79 9.59 1.98 10.24
C ASN A 79 8.66 0.82 10.53
N HIS A 80 7.45 1.08 11.04
CA HIS A 80 6.50 0.02 11.38
C HIS A 80 5.95 -0.70 10.14
N GLU A 81 6.13 -0.14 8.95
CA GLU A 81 5.71 -0.77 7.71
C GLU A 81 6.85 -1.50 6.99
N LYS A 82 8.10 -1.24 7.35
CA LYS A 82 9.26 -1.86 6.70
C LYS A 82 9.34 -3.37 6.92
N GLN A 83 8.79 -3.85 8.02
CA GLN A 83 8.83 -5.26 8.38
C GLN A 83 8.06 -6.17 7.43
N VAL A 84 7.22 -5.60 6.61
CA VAL A 84 6.36 -6.37 5.71
C VAL A 84 7.05 -6.74 4.41
N TYR A 85 8.12 -6.07 4.10
CA TYR A 85 8.92 -6.45 2.95
C TYR A 85 9.57 -7.80 3.26
N THR A 86 9.30 -8.80 2.43
CA THR A 86 9.73 -10.18 2.64
C THR A 86 11.24 -10.36 2.61
N ARG A 87 11.95 -9.32 2.27
CA ARG A 87 13.42 -9.28 2.31
C ARG A 87 13.83 -8.19 3.27
N PRO A 88 15.02 -8.31 3.87
CA PRO A 88 15.54 -7.23 4.69
C PRO A 88 15.43 -5.92 3.92
N TYR A 89 14.95 -4.90 4.60
CA TYR A 89 14.87 -3.57 4.02
C TYR A 89 16.29 -3.02 3.94
N HIS A 90 16.83 -2.94 2.75
CA HIS A 90 18.21 -2.52 2.55
C HIS A 90 18.37 -1.01 2.68
N ALA A 91 19.53 -0.58 3.17
CA ALA A 91 19.83 0.83 3.30
C ALA A 91 19.69 1.59 1.98
N GLU A 92 19.97 0.94 0.86
CA GLU A 92 19.83 1.53 -0.46
C GLU A 92 18.39 1.92 -0.79
N TYR A 93 17.39 1.25 -0.20
CA TYR A 93 16.00 1.63 -0.40
C TYR A 93 15.70 2.96 0.29
N ASN A 94 16.39 3.28 1.37
CA ASN A 94 16.24 4.57 2.02
C ASN A 94 16.72 5.70 1.11
N SER A 95 17.75 5.46 0.30
CA SER A 95 18.27 6.49 -0.59
C SER A 95 17.39 6.77 -1.79
N ILE A 96 16.59 5.79 -2.24
CA ILE A 96 15.68 6.00 -3.36
C ILE A 96 14.26 6.38 -2.92
N SER A 97 13.94 6.21 -1.63
CA SER A 97 12.64 6.56 -1.05
C SER A 97 12.68 7.98 -0.49
N ASP A 98 13.06 8.95 -1.31
CA ASP A 98 13.25 10.33 -0.87
C ASP A 98 12.07 11.25 -1.24
N GLY A 99 11.09 10.74 -1.99
CA GLY A 99 9.95 11.53 -2.43
C GLY A 99 10.24 12.51 -3.55
N ASN A 100 11.47 12.55 -4.05
CA ASN A 100 11.90 13.54 -5.05
C ASN A 100 12.46 12.93 -6.32
N THR A 101 13.18 11.82 -6.20
CA THR A 101 13.81 11.19 -7.37
C THR A 101 12.75 10.51 -8.21
N ILE A 102 12.73 10.83 -9.50
CA ILE A 102 11.75 10.27 -10.43
C ILE A 102 12.31 8.99 -11.03
N PHE A 103 11.54 7.92 -10.91
CA PHE A 103 11.87 6.61 -11.49
C PHE A 103 10.82 6.20 -12.49
N GLN A 104 11.16 5.23 -13.33
CA GLN A 104 10.22 4.64 -14.26
C GLN A 104 9.93 3.20 -13.83
N ILE A 105 8.67 2.82 -13.86
CA ILE A 105 8.25 1.46 -13.47
C ILE A 105 8.73 0.47 -14.51
N GLN A 106 9.43 -0.56 -14.06
CA GLN A 106 9.97 -1.63 -14.89
C GLN A 106 9.02 -2.80 -15.03
N ASN A 107 8.33 -3.16 -13.95
CA ASN A 107 7.36 -4.25 -13.92
C ASN A 107 6.28 -3.99 -12.90
N VAL A 108 5.12 -4.63 -13.09
CA VAL A 108 3.98 -4.55 -12.17
C VAL A 108 3.48 -5.98 -11.91
N VAL A 109 3.28 -6.32 -10.66
CA VAL A 109 2.68 -7.59 -10.25
C VAL A 109 1.49 -7.30 -9.36
N ARG A 110 0.34 -7.84 -9.70
CA ARG A 110 -0.89 -7.71 -8.92
C ARG A 110 -1.20 -9.04 -8.26
N ASP A 111 -1.26 -9.03 -6.94
CA ASP A 111 -1.43 -10.23 -6.13
C ASP A 111 -2.60 -10.00 -5.16
N PRO A 112 -3.61 -10.89 -5.12
CA PRO A 112 -4.78 -10.68 -4.25
C PRO A 112 -4.45 -10.76 -2.77
N TYR A 113 -3.35 -11.42 -2.38
CA TYR A 113 -2.93 -11.52 -0.99
C TYR A 113 -2.00 -10.41 -0.55
N ARG A 114 -1.07 -10.03 -1.44
CA ARG A 114 0.02 -9.12 -1.10
C ARG A 114 -0.16 -7.73 -1.70
N GLY A 115 -1.20 -7.57 -2.51
CA GLY A 115 -1.46 -6.30 -3.18
C GLY A 115 -0.60 -6.12 -4.41
N THR A 116 -0.60 -4.91 -4.93
CA THR A 116 0.15 -4.56 -6.13
C THR A 116 1.56 -4.14 -5.76
N SER A 117 2.53 -4.68 -6.47
CA SER A 117 3.94 -4.32 -6.33
C SER A 117 4.49 -3.85 -7.66
N VAL A 118 5.39 -2.89 -7.61
CA VAL A 118 6.06 -2.39 -8.81
C VAL A 118 7.56 -2.54 -8.65
N GLN A 119 8.24 -2.81 -9.76
CA GLN A 119 9.71 -2.86 -9.80
C GLN A 119 10.25 -1.52 -10.26
N VAL A 120 11.09 -0.92 -9.45
CA VAL A 120 11.72 0.36 -9.70
C VAL A 120 13.19 0.22 -9.34
N ASP A 121 14.08 0.58 -10.28
CA ASP A 121 15.53 0.51 -10.08
C ASP A 121 15.98 -0.84 -9.52
N GLY A 122 15.39 -1.92 -10.04
CA GLY A 122 15.70 -3.29 -9.65
C GLY A 122 15.06 -3.78 -8.35
N GLY A 123 14.46 -2.91 -7.57
CA GLY A 123 13.81 -3.26 -6.31
C GLY A 123 12.30 -3.31 -6.43
N TRP A 124 11.65 -4.12 -5.59
CA TRP A 124 10.20 -4.25 -5.59
C TRP A 124 9.59 -3.48 -4.42
N PHE A 125 8.56 -2.70 -4.72
CA PHE A 125 7.88 -1.86 -3.74
C PHE A 125 6.37 -2.07 -3.82
N LEU A 126 5.73 -2.07 -2.66
CA LEU A 126 4.27 -2.00 -2.59
C LEU A 126 3.84 -0.57 -2.93
N THR A 127 2.66 -0.43 -3.53
CA THR A 127 2.28 0.83 -4.19
C THR A 127 1.82 1.94 -3.26
N TYR A 128 1.56 1.66 -1.99
CA TYR A 128 0.99 2.67 -1.10
C TYR A 128 1.96 3.78 -0.70
N HIS A 129 3.25 3.65 -1.02
CA HIS A 129 4.23 4.72 -0.82
C HIS A 129 4.72 5.31 -2.14
N ILE A 130 4.06 4.99 -3.23
CA ILE A 130 4.46 5.42 -4.56
C ILE A 130 3.45 6.40 -5.10
N GLU A 131 3.95 7.54 -5.57
CA GLU A 131 3.13 8.57 -6.19
C GLU A 131 3.44 8.64 -7.67
N LYS A 132 2.40 8.57 -8.49
CA LYS A 132 2.51 8.66 -9.94
C LYS A 132 2.67 10.12 -10.37
N ILE A 133 3.63 10.37 -11.24
CA ILE A 133 3.86 11.70 -11.80
C ILE A 133 3.18 11.74 -13.17
N VAL A 134 2.03 12.39 -13.24
CA VAL A 134 1.19 12.34 -14.43
C VAL A 134 1.59 13.37 -15.50
N ASP A 135 2.25 14.45 -15.12
CA ASP A 135 2.57 15.54 -16.02
C ASP A 135 4.05 15.55 -16.43
N TYR A 136 4.77 14.46 -16.15
CA TYR A 136 6.20 14.41 -16.40
C TYR A 136 6.56 14.63 -17.86
N ASP A 137 5.74 14.09 -18.77
CA ASP A 137 6.04 14.13 -20.21
C ASP A 137 5.68 15.44 -20.89
N ILE A 138 5.11 16.38 -20.14
CA ILE A 138 4.67 17.66 -20.69
C ILE A 138 5.79 18.69 -20.66
N ILE A 139 6.81 18.46 -19.90
CA ILE A 139 7.91 19.41 -19.70
C ILE A 139 8.79 19.54 -20.96
#